data_a0b55668e28b703de7e8c50af7c76712
#
_entry.id   a0b55668e28b703de7e8c50af7c76712
#
_cell.length_a   1.000
_cell.length_b   1.000
_cell.length_c   1.000
_cell.angle_alpha   90.00
_cell.angle_beta   90.00
_cell.angle_gamma   90.00
#
_symmetry.space_group_name_H-M   'P 1'
#
loop_
_entity.id
_entity.type
_entity.pdbx_description
1 polymer ?
#
loop_
_entity_poly.entity_id
_entity_poly.type
_entity_poly.pdbx_seq_one_letter_code
_entity_poly.pdbx_strand_id
1 'polypeptide(L)'
;MFVLDCIASGAIWVDMQKCGVDILVSAPQKGWSASPAFGMVMLSSDAAERIHETQSTSFSCDLLKWLQMMQAYENGGHAYHATMPTDAIKHFRDTINETADFGFDNARDKQQELGDRVRSLLKNHGFISVAAEGFLAPGVVVSYTSDKALHNGSKFRDLGMQIAAGVPLQCDEGDDYQTFRLGLFGLDKLKNVDSAVQRLEEVFNQLI
;
A
#
# COMPACT_ATOMS: atom_id res chain seq x y z
N MET A 1 20.41 -2.54 12.42
CA MET A 1 18.99 -2.92 12.16
C MET A 1 18.55 -2.35 10.83
N PHE A 2 17.89 -3.18 10.03
CA PHE A 2 17.32 -2.76 8.77
C PHE A 2 15.82 -2.56 8.91
N VAL A 3 15.34 -1.32 8.65
CA VAL A 3 13.91 -0.94 8.70
C VAL A 3 13.40 -0.81 7.27
N LEU A 4 12.33 -1.51 6.93
CA LEU A 4 11.72 -1.48 5.61
C LEU A 4 10.29 -0.91 5.69
N ASP A 5 10.04 0.16 4.93
CA ASP A 5 8.70 0.70 4.73
C ASP A 5 8.00 -0.06 3.58
N CYS A 6 6.96 -0.82 3.94
CA CYS A 6 6.11 -1.58 3.03
C CYS A 6 4.67 -1.04 2.98
N ILE A 7 4.43 0.23 3.36
CA ILE A 7 3.08 0.80 3.37
C ILE A 7 2.43 0.70 1.99
N ALA A 8 3.18 0.94 0.93
CA ALA A 8 2.68 0.95 -0.46
C ALA A 8 3.08 -0.29 -1.28
N SER A 9 3.49 -1.38 -0.65
CA SER A 9 3.89 -2.61 -1.37
C SER A 9 2.71 -3.37 -1.99
N GLY A 10 1.47 -3.06 -1.62
CA GLY A 10 0.30 -3.79 -2.11
C GLY A 10 0.30 -5.23 -1.58
N ALA A 11 -0.02 -6.18 -2.46
CA ALA A 11 0.05 -7.61 -2.16
C ALA A 11 1.44 -8.22 -2.47
N ILE A 12 2.49 -7.40 -2.55
CA ILE A 12 3.86 -7.89 -2.65
C ILE A 12 4.40 -8.10 -1.24
N TRP A 13 4.31 -9.34 -0.80
CA TRP A 13 4.70 -9.75 0.54
C TRP A 13 6.22 -9.87 0.66
N VAL A 14 6.79 -9.33 1.75
CA VAL A 14 8.22 -9.41 2.02
C VAL A 14 8.48 -10.50 3.04
N ASP A 15 9.32 -11.46 2.70
CA ASP A 15 9.86 -12.43 3.64
C ASP A 15 10.99 -11.77 4.43
N MET A 16 10.68 -11.31 5.64
CA MET A 16 11.61 -10.56 6.49
C MET A 16 12.91 -11.35 6.77
N GLN A 17 12.80 -12.66 7.01
CA GLN A 17 13.96 -13.49 7.32
C GLN A 17 14.90 -13.61 6.11
N LYS A 18 14.37 -13.90 4.93
CA LYS A 18 15.18 -14.01 3.71
C LYS A 18 15.81 -12.69 3.28
N CYS A 19 15.09 -11.58 3.52
CA CYS A 19 15.56 -10.24 3.15
C CYS A 19 16.42 -9.57 4.23
N GLY A 20 16.59 -10.18 5.41
CA GLY A 20 17.32 -9.59 6.52
C GLY A 20 16.68 -8.33 7.09
N VAL A 21 15.34 -8.25 7.05
CA VAL A 21 14.58 -7.11 7.56
C VAL A 21 14.32 -7.31 9.04
N ASP A 22 14.74 -6.34 9.86
CA ASP A 22 14.53 -6.36 11.31
C ASP A 22 13.17 -5.78 11.69
N ILE A 23 12.79 -4.68 11.04
CA ILE A 23 11.53 -3.98 11.30
C ILE A 23 10.85 -3.70 9.97
N LEU A 24 9.62 -4.20 9.81
CA LEU A 24 8.80 -3.91 8.64
C LEU A 24 7.60 -3.07 9.06
N VAL A 25 7.43 -1.92 8.40
CA VAL A 25 6.30 -1.01 8.63
C VAL A 25 5.29 -1.14 7.51
N SER A 26 4.02 -1.29 7.85
CA SER A 26 2.91 -1.34 6.90
C SER A 26 1.68 -0.60 7.43
N ALA A 27 0.61 -0.58 6.66
CA ALA A 27 -0.66 0.03 7.03
C ALA A 27 -1.84 -0.71 6.41
N PRO A 28 -3.03 -0.70 7.05
CA PRO A 28 -4.18 -1.50 6.62
C PRO A 28 -4.80 -1.11 5.28
N GLN A 29 -4.71 0.17 4.89
CA GLN A 29 -5.49 0.76 3.78
C GLN A 29 -4.92 0.54 2.37
N LYS A 30 -3.81 -0.16 2.24
CA LYS A 30 -3.18 -0.48 0.96
C LYS A 30 -3.41 -1.94 0.59
N GLY A 31 -2.40 -2.77 0.64
CA GLY A 31 -2.50 -4.19 0.29
C GLY A 31 -3.49 -5.01 1.12
N TRP A 32 -3.82 -4.56 2.31
CA TRP A 32 -4.69 -5.27 3.23
C TRP A 32 -6.18 -4.94 3.11
N SER A 33 -6.57 -4.01 2.23
CA SER A 33 -7.98 -3.70 1.89
C SER A 33 -8.85 -3.21 3.05
N ALA A 34 -8.24 -2.65 4.11
CA ALA A 34 -8.96 -2.14 5.28
C ALA A 34 -8.87 -0.61 5.41
N SER A 35 -9.42 -0.04 6.48
CA SER A 35 -9.38 1.40 6.75
C SER A 35 -8.03 1.86 7.32
N PRO A 36 -7.59 3.10 7.08
CA PRO A 36 -6.35 3.66 7.60
C PRO A 36 -6.49 4.04 9.09
N ALA A 37 -6.46 3.06 9.96
CA ALA A 37 -6.78 3.24 11.37
C ALA A 37 -5.58 3.15 12.33
N PHE A 38 -4.48 2.52 11.91
CA PHE A 38 -3.28 2.32 12.74
C PHE A 38 -2.06 1.97 11.87
N GLY A 39 -0.87 2.06 12.47
CA GLY A 39 0.36 1.52 11.90
C GLY A 39 0.51 0.03 12.21
N MET A 40 1.07 -0.71 11.30
CA MET A 40 1.46 -2.11 11.47
C MET A 40 2.98 -2.17 11.54
N VAL A 41 3.51 -2.77 12.60
CA VAL A 41 4.96 -2.93 12.77
C VAL A 41 5.24 -4.39 13.09
N MET A 42 5.95 -5.07 12.18
CA MET A 42 6.44 -6.41 12.37
C MET A 42 7.90 -6.36 12.79
N LEU A 43 8.27 -7.17 13.77
CA LEU A 43 9.60 -7.18 14.38
C LEU A 43 10.26 -8.54 14.19
N SER A 44 11.56 -8.56 13.87
CA SER A 44 12.38 -9.74 14.07
C SER A 44 12.58 -10.02 15.57
N SER A 45 13.08 -11.21 15.93
CA SER A 45 13.45 -11.52 17.32
C SER A 45 14.46 -10.51 17.87
N ASP A 46 15.47 -10.19 17.08
CA ASP A 46 16.52 -9.25 17.49
C ASP A 46 15.97 -7.82 17.69
N ALA A 47 15.03 -7.41 16.82
CA ALA A 47 14.36 -6.12 16.99
C ALA A 47 13.47 -6.09 18.23
N ALA A 48 12.74 -7.17 18.51
CA ALA A 48 11.91 -7.30 19.70
C ALA A 48 12.76 -7.27 21.00
N GLU A 49 13.93 -7.90 21.01
CA GLU A 49 14.87 -7.80 22.14
C GLU A 49 15.41 -6.38 22.28
N ARG A 50 15.83 -5.76 21.17
CA ARG A 50 16.40 -4.42 21.17
C ARG A 50 15.47 -3.33 21.69
N ILE A 51 14.16 -3.47 21.50
CA ILE A 51 13.16 -2.53 22.02
C ILE A 51 13.24 -2.41 23.55
N HIS A 52 13.55 -3.49 24.26
CA HIS A 52 13.69 -3.48 25.72
C HIS A 52 14.91 -2.71 26.22
N GLU A 53 15.90 -2.49 25.36
CA GLU A 53 17.13 -1.75 25.68
C GLU A 53 17.04 -0.27 25.27
N THR A 54 15.94 0.17 24.70
CA THR A 54 15.76 1.52 24.18
C THR A 54 14.65 2.25 24.95
N GLN A 55 14.67 3.58 24.88
CA GLN A 55 13.64 4.42 25.48
C GLN A 55 13.06 5.34 24.41
N SER A 56 11.76 5.26 24.19
CA SER A 56 11.05 6.18 23.31
C SER A 56 10.75 7.50 24.02
N THR A 57 10.84 8.60 23.27
CA THR A 57 10.35 9.92 23.70
C THR A 57 8.97 10.26 23.14
N SER A 58 8.40 9.35 22.32
CA SER A 58 7.08 9.51 21.71
C SER A 58 6.05 8.68 22.46
N PHE A 59 4.91 9.27 22.75
CA PHE A 59 3.77 8.53 23.31
C PHE A 59 3.18 7.55 22.30
N SER A 60 2.89 8.00 21.08
CA SER A 60 2.21 7.19 20.06
C SER A 60 3.10 6.17 19.34
N CYS A 61 4.41 6.43 19.29
CA CYS A 61 5.39 5.56 18.60
C CYS A 61 6.27 4.77 19.59
N ASP A 62 5.86 4.62 20.84
CA ASP A 62 6.56 3.78 21.83
C ASP A 62 6.24 2.30 21.57
N LEU A 63 7.07 1.64 20.77
CA LEU A 63 6.87 0.25 20.38
C LEU A 63 6.91 -0.70 21.57
N LEU A 64 7.69 -0.40 22.61
CA LEU A 64 7.71 -1.22 23.83
C LEU A 64 6.37 -1.20 24.54
N LYS A 65 5.74 -0.03 24.67
CA LYS A 65 4.42 0.10 25.30
C LYS A 65 3.34 -0.64 24.51
N TRP A 66 3.35 -0.50 23.19
CA TRP A 66 2.42 -1.23 22.32
C TRP A 66 2.63 -2.74 22.40
N LEU A 67 3.87 -3.20 22.40
CA LEU A 67 4.20 -4.63 22.55
C LEU A 67 3.72 -5.19 23.89
N GLN A 68 4.01 -4.49 25.00
CA GLN A 68 3.56 -4.88 26.34
C GLN A 68 2.03 -4.98 26.43
N MET A 69 1.31 -4.04 25.78
CA MET A 69 -0.14 -4.06 25.74
C MET A 69 -0.67 -5.28 24.99
N MET A 70 -0.12 -5.58 23.81
CA MET A 70 -0.51 -6.75 23.01
C MET A 70 -0.24 -8.05 23.78
N GLN A 71 0.93 -8.19 24.36
CA GLN A 71 1.31 -9.37 25.17
C GLN A 71 0.39 -9.57 26.37
N ALA A 72 -0.05 -8.50 27.02
CA ALA A 72 -1.01 -8.61 28.12
C ALA A 72 -2.34 -9.20 27.66
N TYR A 73 -2.85 -8.80 26.49
CA TYR A 73 -4.07 -9.38 25.92
C TYR A 73 -3.87 -10.83 25.45
N GLU A 74 -2.75 -11.14 24.83
CA GLU A 74 -2.41 -12.52 24.40
C GLU A 74 -2.34 -13.49 25.59
N ASN A 75 -1.89 -13.00 26.74
CA ASN A 75 -1.84 -13.77 28.00
C ASN A 75 -3.18 -13.79 28.75
N GLY A 76 -4.28 -13.35 28.14
CA GLY A 76 -5.62 -13.34 28.75
C GLY A 76 -5.84 -12.25 29.79
N GLY A 77 -4.91 -11.32 29.91
CA GLY A 77 -4.99 -10.16 30.80
C GLY A 77 -5.55 -8.91 30.12
N HIS A 78 -5.28 -7.76 30.73
CA HIS A 78 -5.71 -6.46 30.24
C HIS A 78 -4.61 -5.43 30.49
N ALA A 79 -4.37 -4.57 29.49
CA ALA A 79 -3.50 -3.40 29.63
C ALA A 79 -4.06 -2.23 28.82
N TYR A 80 -3.75 -1.01 29.23
CA TYR A 80 -4.18 0.21 28.58
C TYR A 80 -2.99 1.16 28.38
N HIS A 81 -2.81 1.63 27.18
CA HIS A 81 -1.88 2.70 26.84
C HIS A 81 -2.59 3.86 26.15
N ALA A 82 -3.44 3.56 25.15
CA ALA A 82 -4.29 4.51 24.47
C ALA A 82 -5.54 3.81 23.95
N THR A 83 -6.62 4.57 23.70
CA THR A 83 -7.83 4.04 23.09
C THR A 83 -7.57 3.66 21.64
N MET A 84 -7.82 2.40 21.31
CA MET A 84 -7.64 1.87 19.98
C MET A 84 -8.96 1.90 19.18
N PRO A 85 -8.89 2.05 17.85
CA PRO A 85 -10.06 1.99 16.97
C PRO A 85 -10.53 0.54 16.80
N THR A 86 -11.19 -0.03 17.81
CA THR A 86 -11.51 -1.47 17.89
C THR A 86 -12.35 -1.99 16.74
N ASP A 87 -13.29 -1.17 16.22
CA ASP A 87 -14.09 -1.55 15.05
C ASP A 87 -13.24 -1.69 13.79
N ALA A 88 -12.27 -0.79 13.60
CA ALA A 88 -11.34 -0.86 12.48
C ALA A 88 -10.35 -2.02 12.62
N ILE A 89 -9.91 -2.35 13.84
CA ILE A 89 -9.06 -3.54 14.10
C ILE A 89 -9.84 -4.82 13.81
N LYS A 90 -11.10 -4.90 14.21
CA LYS A 90 -11.98 -6.03 13.86
C LYS A 90 -12.13 -6.17 12.35
N HIS A 91 -12.44 -5.08 11.66
CA HIS A 91 -12.54 -5.07 10.21
C HIS A 91 -11.23 -5.52 9.55
N PHE A 92 -10.08 -5.04 10.04
CA PHE A 92 -8.78 -5.46 9.54
C PHE A 92 -8.52 -6.96 9.73
N ARG A 93 -8.87 -7.53 10.88
CA ARG A 93 -8.82 -8.99 11.09
C ARG A 93 -9.63 -9.73 10.02
N ASP A 94 -10.84 -9.25 9.73
CA ASP A 94 -11.73 -9.88 8.76
C ASP A 94 -11.12 -9.81 7.34
N THR A 95 -10.50 -8.69 6.95
CA THR A 95 -9.82 -8.55 5.66
C THR A 95 -8.53 -9.38 5.55
N ILE A 96 -7.80 -9.59 6.66
CA ILE A 96 -6.66 -10.54 6.68
C ILE A 96 -7.15 -11.96 6.41
N ASN A 97 -8.22 -12.39 7.08
CA ASN A 97 -8.80 -13.72 6.87
C ASN A 97 -9.28 -13.88 5.41
N GLU A 98 -9.97 -12.89 4.87
CA GLU A 98 -10.39 -12.88 3.46
C GLU A 98 -9.21 -12.97 2.48
N THR A 99 -8.09 -12.31 2.80
CA THR A 99 -6.86 -12.38 2.01
C THR A 99 -6.19 -13.75 2.12
N ALA A 100 -6.18 -14.34 3.31
CA ALA A 100 -5.67 -15.69 3.55
C ALA A 100 -6.49 -16.74 2.82
N ASP A 101 -7.82 -16.64 2.84
CA ASP A 101 -8.74 -17.53 2.12
C ASP A 101 -8.56 -17.43 0.60
N PHE A 102 -8.29 -16.22 0.08
CA PHE A 102 -7.96 -16.00 -1.32
C PHE A 102 -6.57 -16.55 -1.69
N GLY A 103 -5.69 -16.66 -0.71
CA GLY A 103 -4.30 -17.11 -0.83
C GLY A 103 -3.31 -15.97 -1.07
N PHE A 104 -2.30 -15.87 -0.21
CA PHE A 104 -1.28 -14.80 -0.32
C PHE A 104 -0.49 -14.85 -1.63
N ASP A 105 -0.12 -16.03 -2.09
CA ASP A 105 0.57 -16.20 -3.38
C ASP A 105 -0.33 -15.81 -4.55
N ASN A 106 -1.60 -16.21 -4.52
CA ASN A 106 -2.58 -15.81 -5.53
C ASN A 106 -2.79 -14.29 -5.54
N ALA A 107 -2.90 -13.66 -4.36
CA ALA A 107 -3.02 -12.21 -4.27
C ALA A 107 -1.80 -11.49 -4.87
N ARG A 108 -0.58 -11.98 -4.59
CA ARG A 108 0.65 -11.46 -5.18
C ARG A 108 0.66 -11.59 -6.70
N ASP A 109 0.34 -12.76 -7.23
CA ASP A 109 0.36 -13.03 -8.66
C ASP A 109 -0.70 -12.19 -9.39
N LYS A 110 -1.88 -12.02 -8.79
CA LYS A 110 -2.94 -11.14 -9.32
C LYS A 110 -2.58 -9.65 -9.23
N GLN A 111 -1.83 -9.24 -8.20
CA GLN A 111 -1.31 -7.87 -8.11
C GLN A 111 -0.30 -7.59 -9.24
N GLN A 112 0.57 -8.55 -9.55
CA GLN A 112 1.52 -8.43 -10.66
C GLN A 112 0.77 -8.36 -11.99
N GLU A 113 -0.16 -9.28 -12.24
CA GLU A 113 -1.00 -9.30 -13.44
C GLU A 113 -1.73 -7.96 -13.64
N LEU A 114 -2.36 -7.43 -12.61
CA LEU A 114 -3.08 -6.16 -12.66
C LEU A 114 -2.13 -5.01 -13.01
N GLY A 115 -0.97 -4.94 -12.35
CA GLY A 115 0.04 -3.91 -12.61
C GLY A 115 0.54 -3.92 -14.06
N ASP A 116 0.86 -5.09 -14.59
CA ASP A 116 1.38 -5.26 -15.95
C ASP A 116 0.32 -4.90 -17.01
N ARG A 117 -0.93 -5.31 -16.79
CA ARG A 117 -2.04 -5.00 -17.71
C ARG A 117 -2.38 -3.51 -17.71
N VAL A 118 -2.40 -2.86 -16.53
CA VAL A 118 -2.64 -1.41 -16.44
C VAL A 118 -1.51 -0.63 -17.11
N ARG A 119 -0.25 -1.03 -16.96
CA ARG A 119 0.87 -0.39 -17.67
C ARG A 119 0.77 -0.56 -19.17
N SER A 120 0.39 -1.74 -19.63
CA SER A 120 0.17 -2.00 -21.05
C SER A 120 -0.96 -1.12 -21.62
N LEU A 121 -2.06 -0.99 -20.90
CA LEU A 121 -3.18 -0.10 -21.25
C LEU A 121 -2.70 1.35 -21.38
N LEU A 122 -1.99 1.88 -20.38
CA LEU A 122 -1.47 3.25 -20.40
C LEU A 122 -0.49 3.48 -21.56
N LYS A 123 0.40 2.54 -21.82
CA LYS A 123 1.33 2.59 -22.96
C LYS A 123 0.60 2.65 -24.28
N ASN A 124 -0.47 1.86 -24.45
CA ASN A 124 -1.28 1.86 -25.67
C ASN A 124 -2.01 3.20 -25.89
N HIS A 125 -2.32 3.91 -24.82
CA HIS A 125 -2.86 5.28 -24.85
C HIS A 125 -1.78 6.38 -24.90
N GLY A 126 -0.51 6.02 -25.08
CA GLY A 126 0.60 6.95 -25.27
C GLY A 126 1.17 7.55 -23.99
N PHE A 127 0.78 7.05 -22.80
CA PHE A 127 1.35 7.52 -21.53
C PHE A 127 2.71 6.87 -21.26
N ILE A 128 3.67 7.70 -20.84
CA ILE A 128 5.02 7.26 -20.49
C ILE A 128 5.10 6.99 -18.99
N SER A 129 5.62 5.83 -18.61
CA SER A 129 5.85 5.47 -17.21
C SER A 129 6.98 6.32 -16.61
N VAL A 130 6.80 6.76 -15.35
CA VAL A 130 7.89 7.38 -14.55
C VAL A 130 8.90 6.31 -14.12
N ALA A 131 8.43 5.12 -13.77
CA ALA A 131 9.31 4.04 -13.37
C ALA A 131 10.09 3.47 -14.57
N ALA A 132 11.39 3.31 -14.39
CA ALA A 132 12.27 2.66 -15.36
C ALA A 132 11.97 1.15 -15.47
N GLU A 133 12.41 0.55 -16.58
CA GLU A 133 12.36 -0.90 -16.78
C GLU A 133 13.09 -1.63 -15.64
N GLY A 134 12.49 -2.73 -15.14
CA GLY A 134 13.02 -3.47 -13.99
C GLY A 134 12.63 -2.90 -12.60
N PHE A 135 11.99 -1.72 -12.54
CA PHE A 135 11.57 -1.08 -11.28
C PHE A 135 10.07 -0.78 -11.25
N LEU A 136 9.29 -1.57 -11.95
CA LEU A 136 7.85 -1.40 -12.14
C LEU A 136 7.06 -1.93 -10.93
N ALA A 137 6.70 -1.06 -9.99
CA ALA A 137 5.87 -1.45 -8.85
C ALA A 137 4.45 -1.85 -9.30
N PRO A 138 3.94 -3.05 -8.97
CA PRO A 138 2.64 -3.50 -9.47
C PRO A 138 1.44 -2.88 -8.75
N GLY A 139 1.64 -2.32 -7.55
CA GLY A 139 0.57 -1.72 -6.75
C GLY A 139 0.31 -0.24 -7.02
N VAL A 140 1.27 0.47 -7.65
CA VAL A 140 1.15 1.89 -7.98
C VAL A 140 1.75 2.14 -9.35
N VAL A 141 0.97 2.69 -10.25
CA VAL A 141 1.43 3.08 -11.59
C VAL A 141 1.44 4.60 -11.68
N VAL A 142 2.58 5.17 -12.03
CA VAL A 142 2.79 6.62 -12.19
C VAL A 142 3.15 6.90 -13.63
N SER A 143 2.44 7.83 -14.27
CA SER A 143 2.68 8.22 -15.65
C SER A 143 2.81 9.72 -15.80
N TYR A 144 3.67 10.15 -16.71
CA TYR A 144 3.79 11.57 -17.10
C TYR A 144 2.53 12.05 -17.80
N THR A 145 2.23 13.34 -17.64
CA THR A 145 1.18 14.03 -18.38
C THR A 145 1.53 15.52 -18.51
N SER A 146 1.09 16.15 -19.59
CA SER A 146 1.09 17.60 -19.75
C SER A 146 -0.29 18.23 -19.44
N ASP A 147 -1.31 17.39 -19.19
CA ASP A 147 -2.67 17.83 -18.91
C ASP A 147 -2.87 18.02 -17.40
N LYS A 148 -3.11 19.26 -16.99
CA LYS A 148 -3.35 19.64 -15.59
C LYS A 148 -4.58 18.95 -15.00
N ALA A 149 -5.59 18.64 -15.81
CA ALA A 149 -6.80 17.98 -15.35
C ALA A 149 -6.62 16.46 -15.16
N LEU A 150 -5.69 15.84 -15.87
CA LEU A 150 -5.21 14.49 -15.56
C LEU A 150 -4.32 14.51 -14.32
N HIS A 151 -3.39 15.45 -14.22
CA HIS A 151 -2.48 15.60 -13.08
C HIS A 151 -3.22 15.69 -11.74
N ASN A 152 -4.26 16.55 -11.66
CA ASN A 152 -5.05 16.73 -10.43
C ASN A 152 -6.22 15.72 -10.29
N GLY A 153 -6.41 14.84 -11.26
CA GLY A 153 -7.46 13.81 -11.27
C GLY A 153 -8.87 14.30 -11.58
N SER A 154 -9.09 15.57 -11.95
CA SER A 154 -10.44 16.09 -12.18
C SER A 154 -11.14 15.42 -13.36
N LYS A 155 -10.45 15.17 -14.48
CA LYS A 155 -11.02 14.44 -15.62
C LYS A 155 -11.49 13.03 -15.24
N PHE A 156 -10.73 12.33 -14.43
CA PHE A 156 -11.13 11.00 -13.95
C PHE A 156 -12.38 11.07 -13.05
N ARG A 157 -12.41 12.05 -12.16
CA ARG A 157 -13.56 12.27 -11.26
C ARG A 157 -14.84 12.58 -12.04
N ASP A 158 -14.75 13.37 -13.11
CA ASP A 158 -15.90 13.72 -13.96
C ASP A 158 -16.47 12.50 -14.67
N LEU A 159 -15.66 11.44 -14.85
CA LEU A 159 -16.06 10.12 -15.35
C LEU A 159 -16.36 9.10 -14.23
N GLY A 160 -16.52 9.57 -12.98
CA GLY A 160 -16.86 8.72 -11.84
C GLY A 160 -15.72 7.87 -11.30
N MET A 161 -14.45 8.18 -11.65
CA MET A 161 -13.27 7.46 -11.16
C MET A 161 -12.39 8.35 -10.30
N GLN A 162 -12.02 7.88 -9.12
CA GLN A 162 -11.06 8.57 -8.27
C GLN A 162 -9.66 7.98 -8.48
N ILE A 163 -8.70 8.86 -8.74
CA ILE A 163 -7.26 8.54 -8.81
C ILE A 163 -6.48 9.39 -7.80
N ALA A 164 -5.19 9.13 -7.67
CA ALA A 164 -4.30 10.00 -6.90
C ALA A 164 -3.64 11.03 -7.83
N ALA A 165 -3.66 12.29 -7.41
CA ALA A 165 -2.91 13.36 -8.09
C ALA A 165 -1.41 13.04 -8.14
N GLY A 166 -0.72 13.58 -9.13
CA GLY A 166 0.74 13.52 -9.18
C GLY A 166 1.37 14.26 -8.01
N VAL A 167 2.56 13.81 -7.64
CA VAL A 167 3.38 14.46 -6.61
C VAL A 167 4.82 14.54 -7.09
N PRO A 168 5.59 15.56 -6.67
CA PRO A 168 7.02 15.62 -6.94
C PRO A 168 7.74 14.47 -6.24
N LEU A 169 8.81 13.97 -6.84
CA LEU A 169 9.67 12.93 -6.26
C LEU A 169 10.76 13.52 -5.36
N GLN A 170 11.02 14.84 -5.47
CA GLN A 170 12.06 15.58 -4.75
C GLN A 170 13.47 15.05 -5.06
N CYS A 171 13.72 14.74 -6.34
CA CYS A 171 14.98 14.27 -6.88
C CYS A 171 15.42 15.11 -8.07
N ASP A 172 15.39 16.44 -7.90
CA ASP A 172 15.84 17.46 -8.86
C ASP A 172 15.03 17.51 -10.18
N GLU A 173 13.76 17.07 -10.14
CA GLU A 173 12.85 17.24 -11.26
C GLU A 173 12.54 18.73 -11.53
N GLY A 174 12.34 19.07 -12.82
CA GLY A 174 12.03 20.44 -13.23
C GLY A 174 10.61 20.90 -12.85
N ASP A 175 10.36 22.19 -12.94
CA ASP A 175 9.06 22.83 -12.61
C ASP A 175 7.91 22.35 -13.50
N ASP A 176 8.20 21.73 -14.65
CA ASP A 176 7.24 21.15 -15.59
C ASP A 176 6.91 19.68 -15.30
N TYR A 177 7.49 19.10 -14.25
CA TYR A 177 7.22 17.73 -13.85
C TYR A 177 5.76 17.56 -13.42
N GLN A 178 4.98 16.89 -14.27
CA GLN A 178 3.58 16.60 -14.02
C GLN A 178 3.30 15.12 -14.27
N THR A 179 2.63 14.49 -13.32
CA THR A 179 2.25 13.08 -13.36
C THR A 179 0.85 12.86 -12.82
N PHE A 180 0.29 11.69 -13.04
CA PHE A 180 -0.85 11.16 -12.30
C PHE A 180 -0.54 9.76 -11.81
N ARG A 181 -1.27 9.30 -10.79
CA ARG A 181 -1.01 8.02 -10.14
C ARG A 181 -2.27 7.17 -10.08
N LEU A 182 -2.14 5.89 -10.45
CA LEU A 182 -3.17 4.87 -10.28
C LEU A 182 -2.77 3.94 -9.14
N GLY A 183 -3.55 3.93 -8.06
CA GLY A 183 -3.41 2.97 -6.97
C GLY A 183 -4.21 1.71 -7.30
N LEU A 184 -3.53 0.58 -7.36
CA LEU A 184 -4.10 -0.72 -7.74
C LEU A 184 -4.29 -1.65 -6.54
N PHE A 185 -4.41 -1.07 -5.36
CA PHE A 185 -4.61 -1.81 -4.12
C PHE A 185 -6.06 -2.29 -3.98
N GLY A 186 -6.22 -3.34 -3.22
CA GLY A 186 -7.51 -3.84 -2.81
C GLY A 186 -7.86 -5.20 -3.41
N LEU A 187 -8.31 -6.09 -2.53
CA LEU A 187 -8.66 -7.47 -2.88
C LEU A 187 -9.84 -7.53 -3.87
N ASP A 188 -10.71 -6.52 -3.86
CA ASP A 188 -11.81 -6.34 -4.82
C ASP A 188 -11.31 -6.34 -6.27
N LYS A 189 -10.17 -5.70 -6.54
CA LYS A 189 -9.54 -5.66 -7.87
C LYS A 189 -8.81 -6.97 -8.19
N LEU A 190 -8.12 -7.53 -7.20
CA LEU A 190 -7.35 -8.76 -7.37
C LEU A 190 -8.24 -9.98 -7.61
N LYS A 191 -9.42 -10.02 -7.04
CA LYS A 191 -10.42 -11.08 -7.28
C LYS A 191 -10.99 -11.06 -8.70
N ASN A 192 -10.94 -9.91 -9.39
CA ASN A 192 -11.43 -9.77 -10.76
C ASN A 192 -10.62 -8.74 -11.55
N VAL A 193 -9.42 -9.14 -11.93
CA VAL A 193 -8.48 -8.30 -12.68
C VAL A 193 -9.06 -7.85 -14.02
N ASP A 194 -9.81 -8.72 -14.71
CA ASP A 194 -10.44 -8.38 -15.99
C ASP A 194 -11.40 -7.20 -15.86
N SER A 195 -12.31 -7.27 -14.91
CA SER A 195 -13.26 -6.18 -14.64
C SER A 195 -12.56 -4.88 -14.22
N ALA A 196 -11.50 -4.98 -13.41
CA ALA A 196 -10.75 -3.81 -12.97
C ALA A 196 -10.05 -3.10 -14.15
N VAL A 197 -9.42 -3.86 -15.05
CA VAL A 197 -8.77 -3.33 -16.24
C VAL A 197 -9.80 -2.77 -17.22
N GLN A 198 -10.89 -3.50 -17.49
CA GLN A 198 -11.95 -3.05 -18.40
C GLN A 198 -12.55 -1.71 -17.96
N ARG A 199 -12.89 -1.54 -16.68
CA ARG A 199 -13.41 -0.28 -16.16
C ARG A 199 -12.44 0.89 -16.34
N LEU A 200 -11.15 0.63 -16.19
CA LEU A 200 -10.13 1.63 -16.44
C LEU A 200 -10.02 1.97 -17.93
N GLU A 201 -10.06 0.97 -18.80
CA GLU A 201 -10.04 1.15 -20.26
C GLU A 201 -11.24 1.97 -20.75
N GLU A 202 -12.45 1.71 -20.25
CA GLU A 202 -13.65 2.48 -20.56
C GLU A 202 -13.50 3.97 -20.21
N VAL A 203 -12.81 4.27 -19.11
CA VAL A 203 -12.51 5.66 -18.72
C VAL A 203 -11.45 6.26 -19.63
N PHE A 204 -10.35 5.55 -19.92
CA PHE A 204 -9.30 6.06 -20.82
C PHE A 204 -9.80 6.33 -22.22
N ASN A 205 -10.70 5.50 -22.77
CA ASN A 205 -11.32 5.70 -24.06
C ASN A 205 -12.20 6.97 -24.16
N GLN A 206 -12.60 7.55 -23.01
CA GLN A 206 -13.36 8.80 -22.93
C GLN A 206 -12.47 10.01 -22.62
N LEU A 207 -11.24 9.80 -22.10
CA LEU A 207 -10.31 10.85 -21.73
C LEU A 207 -9.52 11.38 -22.93
N ILE A 208 -9.38 10.57 -23.96
CA ILE A 208 -8.59 10.79 -25.19
C ILE A 208 -9.53 10.68 -26.39
#